data_16713b13fbef8903207015cde12a4e96
#
_entry.id   16713b13fbef8903207015cde12a4e96
#
_cell.length_a   1.000
_cell.length_b   1.000
_cell.length_c   1.000
_cell.angle_alpha   90.00
_cell.angle_beta   90.00
_cell.angle_gamma   90.00
#
_symmetry.space_group_name_H-M   'P 1'
#
loop_
_entity.id
_entity.type
_entity.pdbx_description
1 polymer ?
#
loop_
_entity_poly.entity_id
_entity_poly.type
_entity_poly.pdbx_seq_one_letter_code
_entity_poly.pdbx_strand_id
1 'polypeptide(L)'
;MHVGRWIVAALIVALAAAAASFVVVSPGQGVVITRLGKPVRVLVTPGAAVKWPAPIEATTDIDLRLRTTSSGLQDVGTRDGLRVLVQAYVVWHVPHDPAAVELYLRAVQNQPDVAASQLRSLMASSLEITASSFDLAQLVNTDPGKVRLAAFEERLKTLVGDQARSVYGIDVGQAGIERLTLSTEALQATIERMKAERDTASAQRSAEGQREAAQVVSEAERDARITVASAKAEAASIQADAQVKSAAVYQQAYTSDPALYTLLRSFDTLDAAVGPSTRLVLRTDAAPFRLLVDGPVLHPATPAKSRP
;
A
#
# COMPACT_ATOMS: atom_id res chain seq x y z
N MET A 1 4.90 28.02 95.88
CA MET A 1 4.96 28.57 94.52
C MET A 1 5.54 27.63 93.46
N HIS A 2 6.20 26.52 93.75
CA HIS A 2 6.83 25.65 92.78
C HIS A 2 5.84 24.65 92.10
N VAL A 3 4.80 24.18 92.78
CA VAL A 3 3.82 23.25 92.20
C VAL A 3 3.03 23.81 91.05
N GLY A 4 2.63 25.11 91.12
CA GLY A 4 1.91 25.76 90.01
C GLY A 4 2.74 25.86 88.69
N ARG A 5 4.06 26.08 88.81
CA ARG A 5 4.98 26.10 87.66
C ARG A 5 5.11 24.71 86.99
N TRP A 6 5.10 23.66 87.74
CA TRP A 6 5.14 22.29 87.23
C TRP A 6 3.83 21.88 86.55
N ILE A 7 2.67 22.36 87.07
CA ILE A 7 1.37 22.14 86.46
C ILE A 7 1.28 22.87 85.12
N VAL A 8 1.72 24.15 85.05
CA VAL A 8 1.75 24.93 83.79
C VAL A 8 2.71 24.29 82.77
N ALA A 9 3.89 23.87 83.24
CA ALA A 9 4.82 23.15 82.34
C ALA A 9 4.24 21.86 81.82
N ALA A 10 3.59 21.04 82.64
CA ALA A 10 2.92 19.80 82.23
C ALA A 10 1.76 20.08 81.24
N LEU A 11 0.99 21.15 81.43
CA LEU A 11 -0.08 21.53 80.54
C LEU A 11 0.47 21.97 79.19
N ILE A 12 1.56 22.74 79.15
CA ILE A 12 2.22 23.15 77.89
C ILE A 12 2.74 21.91 77.13
N VAL A 13 3.38 21.00 77.80
CA VAL A 13 3.88 19.72 77.24
C VAL A 13 2.71 18.92 76.67
N ALA A 14 1.60 18.78 77.42
CA ALA A 14 0.41 18.07 76.94
C ALA A 14 -0.24 18.73 75.74
N LEU A 15 -0.31 20.07 75.71
CA LEU A 15 -0.82 20.81 74.59
C LEU A 15 0.08 20.66 73.34
N ALA A 16 1.38 20.75 73.52
CA ALA A 16 2.36 20.53 72.46
C ALA A 16 2.31 19.09 71.94
N ALA A 17 2.18 18.08 72.80
CA ALA A 17 2.01 16.69 72.38
C ALA A 17 0.69 16.48 71.65
N ALA A 18 -0.40 17.10 72.10
CA ALA A 18 -1.68 17.04 71.38
C ALA A 18 -1.59 17.70 69.99
N ALA A 19 -0.96 18.87 69.88
CA ALA A 19 -0.74 19.54 68.60
C ALA A 19 0.15 18.71 67.63
N ALA A 20 1.19 18.04 68.19
CA ALA A 20 2.07 17.17 67.42
C ALA A 20 1.40 15.84 66.97
N SER A 21 0.23 15.55 67.50
CA SER A 21 -0.53 14.34 67.18
C SER A 21 -1.46 14.48 65.97
N PHE A 22 -1.65 15.72 65.49
CA PHE A 22 -2.48 15.94 64.29
C PHE A 22 -1.65 15.90 63.02
N VAL A 23 -2.17 15.19 62.00
CA VAL A 23 -1.64 15.19 60.66
C VAL A 23 -2.76 15.53 59.70
N VAL A 24 -2.47 16.39 58.72
CA VAL A 24 -3.41 16.80 57.68
C VAL A 24 -2.94 16.22 56.37
N VAL A 25 -3.82 15.42 55.71
CA VAL A 25 -3.58 14.87 54.36
C VAL A 25 -4.13 15.84 53.33
N SER A 26 -3.25 16.39 52.51
CA SER A 26 -3.63 17.32 51.43
C SER A 26 -4.16 16.57 50.23
N PRO A 27 -5.05 17.19 49.39
CA PRO A 27 -5.48 16.58 48.13
C PRO A 27 -4.31 16.28 47.20
N GLY A 28 -4.26 15.06 46.64
CA GLY A 28 -3.16 14.60 45.78
C GLY A 28 -1.90 14.15 46.51
N GLN A 29 -1.97 14.00 47.85
CA GLN A 29 -0.91 13.43 48.68
C GLN A 29 -1.44 12.25 49.48
N GLY A 30 -0.57 11.27 49.71
CA GLY A 30 -0.80 10.22 50.68
C GLY A 30 0.18 10.40 51.82
N VAL A 31 -0.23 10.03 53.04
CA VAL A 31 0.61 10.06 54.23
C VAL A 31 0.77 8.65 54.76
N VAL A 32 2.01 8.19 54.85
CA VAL A 32 2.35 6.91 55.46
C VAL A 32 2.82 7.18 56.90
N ILE A 33 2.12 6.62 57.86
CA ILE A 33 2.49 6.67 59.27
C ILE A 33 3.36 5.46 59.58
N THR A 34 4.61 5.72 59.97
CA THR A 34 5.59 4.69 60.37
C THR A 34 5.79 4.70 61.86
N ARG A 35 5.83 3.53 62.47
CA ARG A 35 6.18 3.38 63.86
C ARG A 35 7.52 2.64 63.98
N LEU A 36 8.51 3.32 64.52
CA LEU A 36 9.89 2.78 64.63
C LEU A 36 10.41 2.25 63.27
N GLY A 37 10.11 2.97 62.17
CA GLY A 37 10.55 2.60 60.85
C GLY A 37 9.67 1.58 60.08
N LYS A 38 8.61 1.02 60.72
CA LYS A 38 7.68 0.11 60.04
C LYS A 38 6.40 0.85 59.65
N PRO A 39 5.90 0.73 58.41
CA PRO A 39 4.62 1.30 58.03
C PRO A 39 3.48 0.63 58.78
N VAL A 40 2.63 1.42 59.46
CA VAL A 40 1.50 0.94 60.27
C VAL A 40 0.17 1.34 59.64
N ARG A 41 0.06 2.53 59.08
CA ARG A 41 -1.15 3.04 58.43
C ARG A 41 -0.79 3.89 57.24
N VAL A 42 -1.57 3.74 56.17
CA VAL A 42 -1.46 4.55 54.96
C VAL A 42 -2.76 5.34 54.84
N LEU A 43 -2.65 6.67 54.80
CA LEU A 43 -3.77 7.59 54.66
C LEU A 43 -3.73 8.16 53.24
N VAL A 44 -4.69 7.79 52.39
CA VAL A 44 -4.80 8.23 50.98
C VAL A 44 -5.98 9.18 50.76
N THR A 45 -6.90 9.28 51.76
CA THR A 45 -8.04 10.17 51.71
C THR A 45 -7.70 11.52 52.33
N PRO A 46 -7.97 12.65 51.64
CA PRO A 46 -7.77 13.97 52.23
C PRO A 46 -8.58 14.15 53.52
N GLY A 47 -7.94 14.74 54.51
CA GLY A 47 -8.59 15.00 55.79
C GLY A 47 -7.60 15.08 56.94
N ALA A 48 -8.11 15.26 58.17
CA ALA A 48 -7.33 15.26 59.39
C ALA A 48 -7.33 13.89 60.02
N ALA A 49 -6.15 13.44 60.47
CA ALA A 49 -5.98 12.14 61.18
C ALA A 49 -5.13 12.34 62.43
N VAL A 50 -5.23 11.42 63.34
CA VAL A 50 -4.47 11.46 64.58
C VAL A 50 -3.39 10.38 64.57
N LYS A 51 -2.18 10.74 64.97
CA LYS A 51 -1.01 9.89 65.17
C LYS A 51 -0.42 10.06 66.55
N TRP A 52 0.41 9.12 66.94
CA TRP A 52 1.22 9.30 68.15
C TRP A 52 2.30 10.37 67.92
N PRO A 53 2.61 11.21 68.93
CA PRO A 53 3.65 12.21 68.79
C PRO A 53 5.03 11.56 68.55
N ALA A 54 5.88 12.32 67.82
CA ALA A 54 7.28 11.91 67.65
C ALA A 54 7.96 11.74 69.06
N PRO A 55 8.83 10.72 69.22
CA PRO A 55 9.46 9.85 68.22
C PRO A 55 8.74 8.53 67.91
N ILE A 56 7.55 8.29 68.50
CA ILE A 56 6.84 6.99 68.37
C ILE A 56 6.36 6.76 66.95
N GLU A 57 5.69 7.74 66.37
CA GLU A 57 5.22 7.67 64.98
C GLU A 57 5.80 8.85 64.17
N ALA A 58 6.31 8.52 62.98
CA ALA A 58 6.77 9.47 61.97
C ALA A 58 5.84 9.43 60.77
N THR A 59 5.74 10.54 60.02
CA THR A 59 4.95 10.64 58.81
C THR A 59 5.87 10.84 57.61
N THR A 60 5.53 10.18 56.51
CA THR A 60 6.18 10.35 55.22
C THR A 60 5.11 10.72 54.22
N ASP A 61 5.22 11.88 53.58
CA ASP A 61 4.29 12.35 52.57
C ASP A 61 4.70 11.76 51.23
N ILE A 62 3.73 11.23 50.49
CA ILE A 62 3.91 10.66 49.13
C ILE A 62 3.06 11.45 48.18
N ASP A 63 3.64 11.85 47.06
CA ASP A 63 2.92 12.53 45.97
C ASP A 63 2.18 11.52 45.08
N LEU A 64 0.85 11.62 45.04
CA LEU A 64 -0.04 10.74 44.30
C LEU A 64 -0.46 11.37 42.95
N ARG A 65 0.07 12.55 42.58
CA ARG A 65 -0.27 13.24 41.37
C ARG A 65 0.30 12.54 40.14
N LEU A 66 -0.33 12.82 38.99
CA LEU A 66 0.16 12.36 37.70
C LEU A 66 1.54 12.96 37.39
N ARG A 67 2.43 12.11 36.96
CA ARG A 67 3.79 12.45 36.54
C ARG A 67 4.05 11.87 35.15
N THR A 68 4.94 12.50 34.40
CA THR A 68 5.36 12.00 33.08
C THR A 68 6.84 11.67 33.11
N THR A 69 7.19 10.54 32.52
CA THR A 69 8.59 10.11 32.35
C THR A 69 8.82 9.72 30.90
N SER A 70 9.88 10.27 30.29
CA SER A 70 10.31 9.91 28.94
C SER A 70 11.38 8.83 28.98
N SER A 71 11.33 7.89 28.03
CA SER A 71 12.35 6.82 27.88
C SER A 71 13.71 7.35 27.46
N GLY A 72 13.76 8.58 26.90
CA GLY A 72 14.87 8.98 26.06
C GLY A 72 14.86 8.25 24.72
N LEU A 73 15.79 8.58 23.84
CA LEU A 73 15.91 7.95 22.53
C LEU A 73 16.49 6.54 22.67
N GLN A 74 15.71 5.54 22.27
CA GLN A 74 16.08 4.12 22.31
C GLN A 74 16.19 3.57 20.89
N ASP A 75 17.26 2.85 20.60
CA ASP A 75 17.46 2.17 19.32
C ASP A 75 16.92 0.74 19.46
N VAL A 76 15.80 0.46 18.78
CA VAL A 76 15.06 -0.80 18.88
C VAL A 76 14.94 -1.49 17.52
N GLY A 77 14.96 -2.83 17.55
CA GLY A 77 14.79 -3.66 16.36
C GLY A 77 13.32 -3.97 16.07
N THR A 78 12.91 -3.81 14.83
CA THR A 78 11.59 -4.22 14.34
C THR A 78 11.59 -5.69 13.91
N ARG A 79 10.40 -6.28 13.73
CA ARG A 79 10.26 -7.69 13.31
C ARG A 79 10.93 -8.00 11.97
N ASP A 80 10.96 -7.05 11.06
CA ASP A 80 11.62 -7.14 9.75
C ASP A 80 13.12 -6.87 9.78
N GLY A 81 13.72 -6.80 10.98
CA GLY A 81 15.16 -6.66 11.17
C GLY A 81 15.71 -5.25 10.97
N LEU A 82 14.85 -4.27 10.76
CA LEU A 82 15.23 -2.86 10.64
C LEU A 82 15.34 -2.21 12.01
N ARG A 83 16.25 -1.24 12.15
CA ARG A 83 16.43 -0.50 13.40
C ARG A 83 15.77 0.87 13.33
N VAL A 84 15.08 1.22 14.43
CA VAL A 84 14.38 2.50 14.57
C VAL A 84 14.74 3.13 15.91
N LEU A 85 14.85 4.45 15.90
CA LEU A 85 15.05 5.25 17.09
C LEU A 85 13.68 5.71 17.60
N VAL A 86 13.28 5.20 18.76
CA VAL A 86 11.97 5.49 19.35
C VAL A 86 12.18 6.20 20.69
N GLN A 87 11.46 7.27 20.90
CA GLN A 87 11.31 7.93 22.18
C GLN A 87 9.85 7.82 22.61
N ALA A 88 9.61 7.19 23.74
CA ALA A 88 8.28 7.02 24.32
C ALA A 88 8.16 7.75 25.63
N TYR A 89 6.94 8.03 26.03
CA TYR A 89 6.62 8.58 27.34
C TYR A 89 5.57 7.72 28.01
N VAL A 90 5.58 7.77 29.35
CA VAL A 90 4.51 7.21 30.16
C VAL A 90 4.02 8.27 31.15
N VAL A 91 2.70 8.31 31.32
CA VAL A 91 2.02 9.08 32.36
C VAL A 91 1.66 8.10 33.46
N TRP A 92 2.17 8.34 34.64
CA TRP A 92 2.04 7.45 35.76
C TRP A 92 1.69 8.18 37.06
N HIS A 93 1.15 7.46 38.02
CA HIS A 93 0.90 7.92 39.37
C HIS A 93 0.92 6.74 40.35
N VAL A 94 1.04 7.04 41.63
CA VAL A 94 0.81 6.04 42.68
C VAL A 94 -0.69 6.01 42.95
N PRO A 95 -1.37 4.87 42.82
CA PRO A 95 -2.81 4.78 43.03
C PRO A 95 -3.17 5.02 44.53
N HIS A 96 -4.42 5.45 44.76
CA HIS A 96 -4.95 5.70 46.09
C HIS A 96 -5.29 4.38 46.84
N ASP A 97 -4.43 3.39 46.66
CA ASP A 97 -4.52 2.10 47.31
C ASP A 97 -3.39 1.94 48.34
N PRO A 98 -3.71 1.68 49.62
CA PRO A 98 -2.70 1.49 50.66
C PRO A 98 -1.62 0.48 50.34
N ALA A 99 -1.99 -0.64 49.68
CA ALA A 99 -1.03 -1.69 49.33
C ALA A 99 -0.03 -1.22 48.26
N ALA A 100 -0.50 -0.48 47.26
CA ALA A 100 0.34 0.09 46.22
C ALA A 100 1.28 1.17 46.76
N VAL A 101 0.80 2.03 47.67
CA VAL A 101 1.61 3.07 48.32
C VAL A 101 2.71 2.42 49.18
N GLU A 102 2.40 1.33 49.90
CA GLU A 102 3.40 0.59 50.71
C GLU A 102 4.45 -0.07 49.82
N LEU A 103 4.04 -0.66 48.65
CA LEU A 103 4.94 -1.24 47.68
C LEU A 103 5.85 -0.19 47.07
N TYR A 104 5.28 0.97 46.68
CA TYR A 104 6.05 2.10 46.17
C TYR A 104 7.11 2.57 47.17
N LEU A 105 6.74 2.73 48.45
CA LEU A 105 7.65 3.15 49.49
C LEU A 105 8.80 2.15 49.67
N ARG A 106 8.51 0.87 49.62
CA ARG A 106 9.53 -0.19 49.72
C ARG A 106 10.45 -0.25 48.53
N ALA A 107 9.90 -0.13 47.32
CA ALA A 107 10.65 -0.30 46.08
C ALA A 107 11.53 0.90 45.71
N VAL A 108 11.04 2.13 45.94
CA VAL A 108 11.72 3.37 45.48
C VAL A 108 12.00 4.37 46.65
N GLN A 109 11.70 4.01 47.88
CA GLN A 109 11.99 4.80 49.10
C GLN A 109 11.45 6.23 49.05
N ASN A 110 10.29 6.42 48.44
CA ASN A 110 9.67 7.73 48.22
C ASN A 110 10.55 8.74 47.43
N GLN A 111 11.39 8.22 46.53
CA GLN A 111 12.22 9.03 45.67
C GLN A 111 11.65 9.02 44.21
N PRO A 112 10.96 10.08 43.78
CA PRO A 112 10.35 10.11 42.44
C PRO A 112 11.37 9.96 41.30
N ASP A 113 12.58 10.44 41.51
CA ASP A 113 13.67 10.34 40.51
C ASP A 113 14.15 8.90 40.34
N VAL A 114 14.18 8.12 41.43
CA VAL A 114 14.46 6.69 41.39
C VAL A 114 13.34 5.96 40.66
N ALA A 115 12.08 6.28 40.96
CA ALA A 115 10.94 5.73 40.25
C ALA A 115 11.01 6.01 38.75
N ALA A 116 11.30 7.27 38.36
CA ALA A 116 11.47 7.66 36.98
C ALA A 116 12.63 6.93 36.28
N SER A 117 13.73 6.69 36.99
CA SER A 117 14.87 5.92 36.48
C SER A 117 14.51 4.45 36.23
N GLN A 118 13.81 3.81 37.19
CA GLN A 118 13.33 2.44 37.03
C GLN A 118 12.31 2.30 35.90
N LEU A 119 11.39 3.25 35.80
CA LEU A 119 10.43 3.30 34.69
C LEU A 119 11.12 3.47 33.33
N ARG A 120 12.18 4.28 33.23
CA ARG A 120 12.98 4.40 32.01
C ARG A 120 13.60 3.08 31.59
N SER A 121 14.19 2.36 32.51
CA SER A 121 14.77 1.04 32.23
C SER A 121 13.71 0.04 31.80
N LEU A 122 12.55 0.05 32.47
CA LEU A 122 11.41 -0.79 32.14
C LEU A 122 10.84 -0.45 30.74
N MET A 123 10.72 0.84 30.43
CA MET A 123 10.28 1.29 29.12
C MET A 123 11.24 0.86 28.02
N ALA A 124 12.56 0.96 28.24
CA ALA A 124 13.56 0.54 27.26
C ALA A 124 13.41 -0.94 26.90
N SER A 125 13.29 -1.83 27.89
CA SER A 125 13.08 -3.26 27.65
C SER A 125 11.72 -3.56 27.02
N SER A 126 10.67 -2.86 27.45
CA SER A 126 9.31 -3.05 26.89
C SER A 126 9.20 -2.53 25.48
N LEU A 127 9.92 -1.46 25.12
CA LEU A 127 10.01 -0.95 23.74
C LEU A 127 10.66 -1.97 22.82
N GLU A 128 11.76 -2.60 23.22
CA GLU A 128 12.43 -3.66 22.44
C GLU A 128 11.47 -4.83 22.17
N ILE A 129 10.80 -5.33 23.21
CA ILE A 129 9.82 -6.42 23.09
C ILE A 129 8.64 -6.01 22.20
N THR A 130 8.16 -4.79 22.35
CA THR A 130 7.02 -4.30 21.56
C THR A 130 7.44 -4.11 20.10
N ALA A 131 8.57 -3.47 19.83
CA ALA A 131 9.07 -3.20 18.48
C ALA A 131 9.32 -4.48 17.69
N SER A 132 9.89 -5.53 18.34
CA SER A 132 10.11 -6.83 17.71
C SER A 132 8.82 -7.54 17.24
N SER A 133 7.66 -7.07 17.67
CA SER A 133 6.35 -7.62 17.26
C SER A 133 5.72 -6.91 16.08
N PHE A 134 6.27 -5.78 15.65
CA PHE A 134 5.74 -4.95 14.56
C PHE A 134 6.76 -4.79 13.44
N ASP A 135 6.29 -4.75 12.18
CA ASP A 135 7.10 -4.39 11.04
C ASP A 135 7.24 -2.86 10.95
N LEU A 136 8.34 -2.38 10.38
CA LEU A 136 8.53 -0.94 10.19
C LEU A 136 7.38 -0.30 9.40
N ALA A 137 6.87 -0.99 8.39
CA ALA A 137 5.75 -0.52 7.57
C ALA A 137 4.44 -0.34 8.34
N GLN A 138 4.28 -0.97 9.53
CA GLN A 138 3.14 -0.80 10.43
C GLN A 138 3.32 0.40 11.39
N LEU A 139 4.55 0.87 11.56
CA LEU A 139 4.87 2.04 12.38
C LEU A 139 4.96 3.32 11.55
N VAL A 140 5.54 3.21 10.34
CA VAL A 140 5.73 4.33 9.41
C VAL A 140 5.27 3.93 8.02
N ASN A 141 4.18 4.52 7.54
CA ASN A 141 3.64 4.27 6.21
C ASN A 141 3.03 5.55 5.63
N THR A 142 3.06 5.69 4.32
CA THR A 142 2.36 6.77 3.60
C THR A 142 0.86 6.56 3.54
N ASP A 143 0.39 5.31 3.72
CA ASP A 143 -1.02 4.95 3.80
C ASP A 143 -1.43 4.87 5.28
N PRO A 144 -2.28 5.80 5.77
CA PRO A 144 -2.71 5.82 7.18
C PRO A 144 -3.43 4.54 7.61
N GLY A 145 -4.09 3.83 6.69
CA GLY A 145 -4.81 2.59 6.98
C GLY A 145 -3.89 1.42 7.35
N LYS A 146 -2.61 1.50 7.02
CA LYS A 146 -1.59 0.48 7.35
C LYS A 146 -0.84 0.77 8.63
N VAL A 147 -0.95 1.97 9.17
CA VAL A 147 -0.29 2.39 10.41
C VAL A 147 -1.03 1.81 11.61
N ARG A 148 -0.32 1.09 12.48
CA ARG A 148 -0.84 0.46 13.70
C ARG A 148 -0.22 1.04 14.98
N LEU A 149 0.04 2.35 14.97
CA LEU A 149 0.70 3.02 16.08
C LEU A 149 -0.09 2.89 17.38
N ALA A 150 -1.41 3.03 17.33
CA ALA A 150 -2.28 2.88 18.50
C ALA A 150 -2.19 1.48 19.13
N ALA A 151 -2.06 0.42 18.33
CA ALA A 151 -1.87 -0.95 18.84
C ALA A 151 -0.49 -1.14 19.45
N PHE A 152 0.52 -0.47 18.93
CA PHE A 152 1.87 -0.44 19.51
C PHE A 152 1.85 0.25 20.89
N GLU A 153 1.24 1.42 21.00
CA GLU A 153 1.12 2.19 22.24
C GLU A 153 0.35 1.43 23.31
N GLU A 154 -0.76 0.78 22.95
CA GLU A 154 -1.55 -0.01 23.91
C GLU A 154 -0.79 -1.25 24.40
N ARG A 155 -0.04 -1.92 23.52
CA ARG A 155 0.82 -3.03 23.92
C ARG A 155 1.95 -2.58 24.83
N LEU A 156 2.59 -1.44 24.51
CA LEU A 156 3.62 -0.84 25.37
C LEU A 156 3.05 -0.49 26.74
N LYS A 157 1.87 0.15 26.78
CA LYS A 157 1.17 0.52 28.01
C LYS A 157 0.89 -0.72 28.88
N THR A 158 0.40 -1.81 28.28
CA THR A 158 0.11 -3.04 28.99
C THR A 158 1.37 -3.64 29.60
N LEU A 159 2.45 -3.80 28.82
CA LEU A 159 3.70 -4.38 29.29
C LEU A 159 4.35 -3.56 30.42
N VAL A 160 4.44 -2.23 30.21
CA VAL A 160 5.00 -1.33 31.23
C VAL A 160 4.09 -1.27 32.45
N GLY A 161 2.76 -1.17 32.24
CA GLY A 161 1.78 -1.03 33.32
C GLY A 161 1.74 -2.24 34.25
N ASP A 162 1.67 -3.46 33.69
CA ASP A 162 1.63 -4.69 34.51
C ASP A 162 2.88 -4.83 35.35
N GLN A 163 4.03 -4.56 34.78
CA GLN A 163 5.29 -4.68 35.54
C GLN A 163 5.49 -3.51 36.51
N ALA A 164 5.13 -2.29 36.15
CA ALA A 164 5.20 -1.14 37.05
C ALA A 164 4.27 -1.32 38.25
N ARG A 165 3.07 -1.85 38.05
CA ARG A 165 2.11 -2.11 39.13
C ARG A 165 2.59 -3.22 40.05
N SER A 166 3.07 -4.34 39.52
CA SER A 166 3.46 -5.50 40.31
C SER A 166 4.75 -5.30 41.11
N VAL A 167 5.72 -4.56 40.55
CA VAL A 167 7.05 -4.40 41.15
C VAL A 167 7.17 -3.11 41.95
N TYR A 168 6.58 -2.01 41.48
CA TYR A 168 6.77 -0.68 42.04
C TYR A 168 5.52 -0.07 42.65
N GLY A 169 4.34 -0.70 42.51
CA GLY A 169 3.08 -0.12 42.98
C GLY A 169 2.66 1.14 42.20
N ILE A 170 3.12 1.28 40.96
CA ILE A 170 2.87 2.44 40.12
C ILE A 170 1.80 2.06 39.08
N ASP A 171 0.80 2.91 38.88
CA ASP A 171 -0.19 2.76 37.85
C ASP A 171 0.15 3.63 36.63
N VAL A 172 0.14 3.02 35.44
CA VAL A 172 0.43 3.69 34.17
C VAL A 172 -0.90 3.99 33.47
N GLY A 173 -1.31 5.25 33.51
CA GLY A 173 -2.56 5.70 32.87
C GLY A 173 -2.47 5.74 31.36
N GLN A 174 -1.31 6.18 30.83
CA GLN A 174 -1.08 6.34 29.39
C GLN A 174 0.38 6.05 29.05
N ALA A 175 0.60 5.42 27.90
CA ALA A 175 1.89 5.35 27.24
C ALA A 175 1.71 5.80 25.79
N GLY A 176 2.71 6.47 25.24
CA GLY A 176 2.67 6.94 23.86
C GLY A 176 4.06 7.16 23.29
N ILE A 177 4.13 7.30 21.97
CA ILE A 177 5.35 7.63 21.26
C ILE A 177 5.48 9.15 21.17
N GLU A 178 6.60 9.66 21.68
CA GLU A 178 6.95 11.10 21.59
C GLU A 178 7.66 11.40 20.27
N ARG A 179 8.55 10.47 19.85
CA ARG A 179 9.31 10.60 18.60
C ARG A 179 9.63 9.23 18.04
N LEU A 180 9.53 9.11 16.72
CA LEU A 180 10.01 7.96 15.97
C LEU A 180 10.88 8.47 14.82
N THR A 181 12.12 8.00 14.75
CA THR A 181 13.10 8.41 13.74
C THR A 181 13.78 7.16 13.18
N LEU A 182 13.96 7.13 11.87
CA LEU A 182 14.68 6.04 11.23
C LEU A 182 16.19 6.26 11.37
N SER A 183 16.94 5.19 11.58
CA SER A 183 18.40 5.23 11.42
C SER A 183 18.75 5.50 9.96
N THR A 184 19.95 6.00 9.70
CA THR A 184 20.39 6.31 8.33
C THR A 184 20.36 5.08 7.44
N GLU A 185 20.74 3.91 7.97
CA GLU A 185 20.72 2.62 7.27
C GLU A 185 19.28 2.17 6.96
N ALA A 186 18.39 2.28 7.94
CA ALA A 186 16.97 1.92 7.77
C ALA A 186 16.27 2.87 6.77
N LEU A 187 16.64 4.15 6.77
CA LEU A 187 16.15 5.13 5.82
C LEU A 187 16.60 4.78 4.39
N GLN A 188 17.86 4.47 4.19
CA GLN A 188 18.39 4.07 2.87
C GLN A 188 17.72 2.78 2.38
N ALA A 189 17.67 1.74 3.21
CA ALA A 189 16.99 0.49 2.86
C ALA A 189 15.51 0.70 2.50
N THR A 190 14.82 1.59 3.20
CA THR A 190 13.43 1.94 2.91
C THR A 190 13.31 2.67 1.57
N ILE A 191 14.19 3.62 1.28
CA ILE A 191 14.22 4.35 0.01
C ILE A 191 14.50 3.40 -1.16
N GLU A 192 15.48 2.50 -1.02
CA GLU A 192 15.80 1.51 -2.05
C GLU A 192 14.63 0.55 -2.30
N ARG A 193 13.96 0.06 -1.25
CA ARG A 193 12.77 -0.75 -1.39
C ARG A 193 11.65 0.00 -2.12
N MET A 194 11.35 1.23 -1.72
CA MET A 194 10.31 2.05 -2.37
C MET A 194 10.65 2.35 -3.84
N LYS A 195 11.94 2.53 -4.16
CA LYS A 195 12.41 2.70 -5.53
C LYS A 195 12.19 1.42 -6.33
N ALA A 196 12.60 0.26 -5.80
CA ALA A 196 12.39 -1.03 -6.45
C ALA A 196 10.89 -1.35 -6.67
N GLU A 197 10.02 -1.05 -5.69
CA GLU A 197 8.57 -1.20 -5.83
C GLU A 197 8.00 -0.30 -6.93
N ARG A 198 8.46 0.97 -7.01
CA ARG A 198 8.04 1.89 -8.08
C ARG A 198 8.55 1.46 -9.46
N ASP A 199 9.80 1.00 -9.54
CA ASP A 199 10.38 0.51 -10.79
C ASP A 199 9.62 -0.74 -11.28
N THR A 200 9.28 -1.66 -10.38
CA THR A 200 8.45 -2.83 -10.69
C THR A 200 7.05 -2.42 -11.18
N ALA A 201 6.38 -1.52 -10.48
CA ALA A 201 5.06 -1.03 -10.87
C ALA A 201 5.10 -0.28 -12.22
N SER A 202 6.17 0.48 -12.49
CA SER A 202 6.39 1.18 -13.76
C SER A 202 6.62 0.19 -14.90
N ALA A 203 7.48 -0.82 -14.68
CA ALA A 203 7.76 -1.87 -15.65
C ALA A 203 6.49 -2.67 -15.98
N GLN A 204 5.68 -2.99 -14.98
CA GLN A 204 4.42 -3.70 -15.18
C GLN A 204 3.43 -2.88 -16.03
N ARG A 205 3.23 -1.60 -15.71
CA ARG A 205 2.36 -0.72 -16.51
C ARG A 205 2.86 -0.57 -17.93
N SER A 206 4.19 -0.44 -18.11
CA SER A 206 4.78 -0.37 -19.45
C SER A 206 4.56 -1.65 -20.24
N ALA A 207 4.73 -2.82 -19.62
CA ALA A 207 4.48 -4.12 -20.24
C ALA A 207 2.99 -4.32 -20.60
N GLU A 208 2.07 -3.90 -19.73
CA GLU A 208 0.63 -3.90 -20.01
C GLU A 208 0.30 -2.99 -21.21
N GLY A 209 0.79 -1.74 -21.20
CA GLY A 209 0.59 -0.82 -22.32
C GLY A 209 1.17 -1.34 -23.64
N GLN A 210 2.33 -1.99 -23.62
CA GLN A 210 2.90 -2.63 -24.82
C GLN A 210 2.06 -3.80 -25.33
N ARG A 211 1.50 -4.62 -24.42
CA ARG A 211 0.59 -5.71 -24.82
C ARG A 211 -0.70 -5.18 -25.44
N GLU A 212 -1.32 -4.17 -24.83
CA GLU A 212 -2.52 -3.53 -25.37
C GLU A 212 -2.25 -2.90 -26.73
N ALA A 213 -1.15 -2.17 -26.88
CA ALA A 213 -0.76 -1.59 -28.17
C ALA A 213 -0.52 -2.67 -29.24
N ALA A 214 0.19 -3.76 -28.89
CA ALA A 214 0.42 -4.87 -29.80
C ALA A 214 -0.90 -5.57 -30.21
N GLN A 215 -1.84 -5.70 -29.29
CA GLN A 215 -3.16 -6.26 -29.58
C GLN A 215 -3.94 -5.37 -30.56
N VAL A 216 -4.01 -4.06 -30.29
CA VAL A 216 -4.69 -3.10 -31.16
C VAL A 216 -4.09 -3.10 -32.58
N VAL A 217 -2.75 -3.11 -32.69
CA VAL A 217 -2.06 -3.17 -33.99
C VAL A 217 -2.38 -4.48 -34.70
N SER A 218 -2.32 -5.62 -33.99
CA SER A 218 -2.62 -6.94 -34.56
C SER A 218 -4.07 -7.05 -35.07
N GLU A 219 -5.02 -6.51 -34.30
CA GLU A 219 -6.43 -6.47 -34.69
C GLU A 219 -6.63 -5.57 -35.94
N ALA A 220 -6.04 -4.38 -35.93
CA ALA A 220 -6.11 -3.46 -37.07
C ALA A 220 -5.49 -4.06 -38.37
N GLU A 221 -4.34 -4.74 -38.24
CA GLU A 221 -3.72 -5.44 -39.36
C GLU A 221 -4.56 -6.60 -39.88
N ARG A 222 -5.19 -7.36 -38.98
CA ARG A 222 -6.11 -8.44 -39.35
C ARG A 222 -7.30 -7.89 -40.10
N ASP A 223 -7.92 -6.83 -39.60
CA ASP A 223 -9.10 -6.21 -40.21
C ASP A 223 -8.75 -5.57 -41.59
N ALA A 224 -7.58 -4.95 -41.70
CA ALA A 224 -7.06 -4.47 -42.96
C ALA A 224 -6.85 -5.60 -43.98
N ARG A 225 -6.26 -6.73 -43.55
CA ARG A 225 -6.09 -7.91 -44.43
C ARG A 225 -7.44 -8.50 -44.86
N ILE A 226 -8.41 -8.58 -43.98
CA ILE A 226 -9.77 -9.05 -44.30
C ILE A 226 -10.41 -8.09 -45.32
N THR A 227 -10.33 -6.79 -45.08
CA THR A 227 -10.89 -5.78 -46.00
C THR A 227 -10.26 -5.84 -47.37
N VAL A 228 -8.93 -5.95 -47.47
CA VAL A 228 -8.20 -6.09 -48.73
C VAL A 228 -8.54 -7.41 -49.43
N ALA A 229 -8.66 -8.51 -48.67
CA ALA A 229 -9.01 -9.80 -49.23
C ALA A 229 -10.45 -9.82 -49.77
N SER A 230 -11.40 -9.23 -49.05
CA SER A 230 -12.79 -9.13 -49.48
C SER A 230 -12.92 -8.24 -50.75
N ALA A 231 -12.22 -7.10 -50.78
CA ALA A 231 -12.20 -6.24 -51.96
C ALA A 231 -11.57 -6.91 -53.19
N LYS A 232 -10.50 -7.70 -53.02
CA LYS A 232 -9.91 -8.52 -54.06
C LYS A 232 -10.87 -9.61 -54.58
N ALA A 233 -11.57 -10.27 -53.65
CA ALA A 233 -12.56 -11.27 -54.03
C ALA A 233 -13.74 -10.68 -54.79
N GLU A 234 -14.22 -9.50 -54.38
CA GLU A 234 -15.26 -8.77 -55.08
C GLU A 234 -14.81 -8.31 -56.46
N ALA A 235 -13.59 -7.76 -56.57
CA ALA A 235 -13.02 -7.37 -57.87
C ALA A 235 -12.87 -8.58 -58.81
N ALA A 236 -12.41 -9.73 -58.28
CA ALA A 236 -12.32 -10.96 -59.06
C ALA A 236 -13.70 -11.46 -59.55
N SER A 237 -14.73 -11.35 -58.65
CA SER A 237 -16.12 -11.68 -59.05
C SER A 237 -16.64 -10.77 -60.15
N ILE A 238 -16.44 -9.45 -60.02
CA ILE A 238 -16.84 -8.48 -61.04
C ILE A 238 -16.12 -8.76 -62.39
N GLN A 239 -14.82 -9.07 -62.32
CA GLN A 239 -14.03 -9.42 -63.49
C GLN A 239 -14.51 -10.73 -64.16
N ALA A 240 -14.83 -11.75 -63.34
CA ALA A 240 -15.40 -13.01 -63.89
C ALA A 240 -16.75 -12.80 -64.52
N ASP A 241 -17.64 -12.04 -63.89
CA ASP A 241 -18.94 -11.69 -64.45
C ASP A 241 -18.83 -10.88 -65.79
N ALA A 242 -17.88 -9.96 -65.81
CA ALA A 242 -17.59 -9.20 -67.06
C ALA A 242 -17.06 -10.10 -68.16
N GLN A 243 -16.20 -11.09 -67.82
CA GLN A 243 -15.71 -12.06 -68.81
C GLN A 243 -16.83 -12.98 -69.34
N VAL A 244 -17.72 -13.43 -68.43
CA VAL A 244 -18.90 -14.24 -68.85
C VAL A 244 -19.81 -13.45 -69.79
N LYS A 245 -20.14 -12.19 -69.46
CA LYS A 245 -20.93 -11.34 -70.29
C LYS A 245 -20.26 -11.06 -71.65
N SER A 246 -18.95 -10.77 -71.64
CA SER A 246 -18.17 -10.58 -72.84
C SER A 246 -18.17 -11.83 -73.70
N ALA A 247 -17.94 -13.01 -73.10
CA ALA A 247 -18.00 -14.30 -73.85
C ALA A 247 -19.39 -14.55 -74.51
N ALA A 248 -20.47 -14.22 -73.74
CA ALA A 248 -21.83 -14.34 -74.30
C ALA A 248 -22.07 -13.39 -75.52
N VAL A 249 -21.57 -12.17 -75.42
CA VAL A 249 -21.65 -11.24 -76.55
C VAL A 249 -20.85 -11.76 -77.75
N TYR A 250 -19.63 -12.25 -77.53
CA TYR A 250 -18.83 -12.83 -78.63
C TYR A 250 -19.47 -14.09 -79.18
N GLN A 251 -20.09 -14.96 -78.40
CA GLN A 251 -20.83 -16.10 -78.90
C GLN A 251 -22.03 -15.70 -79.76
N GLN A 252 -22.77 -14.66 -79.31
CA GLN A 252 -23.89 -14.16 -80.08
C GLN A 252 -23.44 -13.56 -81.42
N ALA A 253 -22.36 -12.80 -81.45
CA ALA A 253 -21.77 -12.28 -82.65
C ALA A 253 -21.33 -13.37 -83.60
N TYR A 254 -20.68 -14.43 -83.09
CA TYR A 254 -20.25 -15.60 -83.87
C TYR A 254 -21.45 -16.35 -84.48
N THR A 255 -22.52 -16.56 -83.71
CA THR A 255 -23.72 -17.23 -84.23
C THR A 255 -24.50 -16.43 -85.28
N SER A 256 -24.41 -15.08 -85.20
CA SER A 256 -25.10 -14.18 -86.17
C SER A 256 -24.40 -14.13 -87.54
N ASP A 257 -23.08 -13.99 -87.58
CA ASP A 257 -22.28 -14.02 -88.81
C ASP A 257 -20.86 -14.57 -88.51
N PRO A 258 -20.64 -15.86 -88.69
CA PRO A 258 -19.36 -16.51 -88.41
C PRO A 258 -18.21 -16.01 -89.29
N ALA A 259 -18.49 -15.61 -90.52
CA ALA A 259 -17.47 -15.16 -91.46
C ALA A 259 -16.95 -13.77 -91.11
N LEU A 260 -17.84 -12.87 -90.76
CA LEU A 260 -17.49 -11.52 -90.31
C LEU A 260 -16.77 -11.54 -88.95
N TYR A 261 -17.26 -12.37 -88.03
CA TYR A 261 -16.62 -12.51 -86.71
C TYR A 261 -15.16 -13.03 -86.82
N THR A 262 -14.93 -14.05 -87.64
CA THR A 262 -13.59 -14.64 -87.87
C THR A 262 -12.66 -13.60 -88.53
N LEU A 263 -13.17 -12.78 -89.48
CA LEU A 263 -12.39 -11.69 -90.09
C LEU A 263 -11.97 -10.67 -89.04
N LEU A 264 -12.93 -10.14 -88.28
CA LEU A 264 -12.65 -9.11 -87.27
C LEU A 264 -11.68 -9.68 -86.16
N ARG A 265 -11.87 -10.87 -85.75
CA ARG A 265 -10.99 -11.52 -84.73
C ARG A 265 -9.56 -11.76 -85.26
N SER A 266 -9.42 -11.99 -86.58
CA SER A 266 -8.13 -12.04 -87.23
C SER A 266 -7.39 -10.73 -87.20
N PHE A 267 -8.12 -9.61 -87.41
CA PHE A 267 -7.56 -8.26 -87.27
C PHE A 267 -7.16 -7.93 -85.80
N ASP A 268 -7.99 -8.26 -84.77
CA ASP A 268 -7.68 -8.06 -83.40
C ASP A 268 -6.42 -8.85 -83.03
N THR A 269 -6.29 -10.06 -83.50
CA THR A 269 -5.12 -10.90 -83.27
C THR A 269 -3.86 -10.34 -83.88
N LEU A 270 -4.01 -9.78 -85.13
CA LEU A 270 -2.91 -9.12 -85.74
C LEU A 270 -2.46 -7.88 -85.02
N ASP A 271 -3.42 -7.04 -84.61
CA ASP A 271 -3.13 -5.82 -83.81
C ASP A 271 -2.43 -6.15 -82.50
N ALA A 272 -2.91 -7.19 -81.78
CA ALA A 272 -2.28 -7.64 -80.58
C ALA A 272 -0.88 -8.27 -80.78
N ALA A 273 -0.61 -8.86 -81.92
CA ALA A 273 0.67 -9.48 -82.24
C ALA A 273 1.72 -8.46 -82.77
N VAL A 274 1.25 -7.30 -83.34
CA VAL A 274 2.11 -6.27 -83.91
C VAL A 274 2.36 -5.13 -82.93
N GLY A 275 3.41 -5.25 -82.13
CA GLY A 275 3.86 -4.16 -81.26
C GLY A 275 4.64 -3.10 -82.09
N PRO A 276 4.88 -1.89 -81.47
CA PRO A 276 5.55 -0.76 -82.18
C PRO A 276 6.99 -1.07 -82.68
N SER A 277 7.58 -2.17 -82.24
CA SER A 277 8.93 -2.63 -82.63
C SER A 277 8.98 -4.01 -83.30
N THR A 278 7.82 -4.57 -83.64
CA THR A 278 7.72 -5.91 -84.26
C THR A 278 7.91 -5.87 -85.76
N ARG A 279 8.90 -6.64 -86.28
CA ARG A 279 9.03 -6.93 -87.69
C ARG A 279 8.32 -8.25 -88.00
N LEU A 280 7.20 -8.16 -88.65
CA LEU A 280 6.46 -9.33 -89.10
C LEU A 280 6.85 -9.66 -90.56
N VAL A 281 7.37 -10.86 -90.76
CA VAL A 281 7.58 -11.42 -92.08
C VAL A 281 6.55 -12.52 -92.32
N LEU A 282 5.52 -12.22 -93.05
CA LEU A 282 4.43 -13.15 -93.27
C LEU A 282 4.38 -13.53 -94.76
N ARG A 283 4.07 -14.78 -95.04
CA ARG A 283 3.76 -15.26 -96.37
C ARG A 283 2.33 -14.82 -96.72
N THR A 284 2.09 -14.43 -97.95
CA THR A 284 0.78 -13.95 -98.50
C THR A 284 -0.31 -15.06 -98.38
N ASP A 285 0.08 -16.33 -98.24
CA ASP A 285 -0.82 -17.49 -98.11
C ASP A 285 -1.17 -17.84 -96.70
N ALA A 286 -0.63 -17.11 -95.65
CA ALA A 286 -0.90 -17.35 -94.27
C ALA A 286 -2.17 -16.62 -93.78
N ALA A 287 -2.94 -17.26 -92.88
CA ALA A 287 -4.01 -16.57 -92.18
C ALA A 287 -3.37 -15.48 -91.27
N PRO A 288 -3.87 -14.29 -91.21
CA PRO A 288 -5.15 -13.72 -91.66
C PRO A 288 -5.17 -13.14 -93.06
N PHE A 289 -4.02 -13.03 -93.76
CA PHE A 289 -3.94 -12.42 -95.10
C PHE A 289 -4.72 -13.17 -96.20
N ARG A 290 -4.84 -14.51 -96.06
CA ARG A 290 -5.65 -15.33 -96.97
C ARG A 290 -7.12 -14.93 -96.98
N LEU A 291 -7.67 -14.56 -95.80
CA LEU A 291 -9.04 -14.08 -95.66
C LEU A 291 -9.24 -12.70 -96.34
N LEU A 292 -8.19 -11.89 -96.41
CA LEU A 292 -8.21 -10.60 -97.07
C LEU A 292 -8.13 -10.71 -98.62
N VAL A 293 -7.44 -11.76 -99.12
CA VAL A 293 -7.26 -12.01 -100.53
C VAL A 293 -8.43 -12.80 -101.17
N ASP A 294 -8.88 -13.83 -100.46
CA ASP A 294 -9.90 -14.78 -100.91
C ASP A 294 -11.34 -14.33 -100.56
N GLY A 295 -11.47 -13.33 -99.69
CA GLY A 295 -12.76 -12.88 -99.11
C GLY A 295 -13.38 -13.93 -98.18
N PRO A 296 -14.45 -13.56 -97.46
CA PRO A 296 -15.16 -14.51 -96.61
C PRO A 296 -15.85 -15.58 -97.50
N VAL A 297 -15.56 -16.84 -97.20
CA VAL A 297 -16.24 -17.95 -97.90
C VAL A 297 -17.70 -17.98 -97.47
N LEU A 298 -18.55 -17.36 -98.31
CA LEU A 298 -19.98 -17.42 -98.09
C LEU A 298 -20.45 -18.86 -98.41
N HIS A 299 -20.65 -19.65 -97.39
CA HIS A 299 -21.31 -20.93 -97.55
C HIS A 299 -22.77 -20.67 -97.95
N PRO A 300 -23.28 -21.21 -99.08
CA PRO A 300 -24.67 -21.05 -99.39
C PRO A 300 -25.54 -21.66 -98.25
N ALA A 301 -26.50 -20.85 -97.86
CA ALA A 301 -27.46 -21.25 -96.83
C ALA A 301 -28.13 -22.59 -97.28
N THR A 302 -27.89 -23.67 -96.51
CA THR A 302 -28.61 -24.92 -96.72
C THR A 302 -30.09 -24.73 -96.46
N PRO A 303 -31.00 -25.04 -97.43
CA PRO A 303 -32.42 -24.78 -97.24
C PRO A 303 -32.95 -25.60 -96.10
N ALA A 304 -33.65 -24.99 -95.15
CA ALA A 304 -34.31 -25.60 -94.05
C ALA A 304 -35.27 -26.69 -94.49
N LYS A 305 -34.95 -27.95 -94.21
CA LYS A 305 -35.76 -29.11 -94.43
C LYS A 305 -37.02 -29.04 -93.52
N SER A 306 -38.16 -28.72 -94.15
CA SER A 306 -39.48 -28.81 -93.56
C SER A 306 -39.72 -30.22 -93.02
N ARG A 307 -39.99 -30.44 -91.78
CA ARG A 307 -40.56 -31.64 -91.25
C ARG A 307 -42.09 -31.52 -91.22
N PRO A 308 -42.79 -32.67 -91.46
CA PRO A 308 -44.20 -32.70 -91.44
C PRO A 308 -44.79 -32.63 -90.03
#